data_1cabf6613664e27538e2e53dabb34988
#
_entry.id   1cabf6613664e27538e2e53dabb34988
#
_cell.length_a   1.000
_cell.length_b   1.000
_cell.length_c   1.000
_cell.angle_alpha   90.00
_cell.angle_beta   90.00
_cell.angle_gamma   90.00
#
_symmetry.space_group_name_H-M   'P 1'
#
loop_
_entity.id
_entity.type
_entity.pdbx_description
1 polymer ?
#
loop_
_entity_poly.entity_id
_entity_poly.type
_entity_poly.pdbx_seq_one_letter_code
_entity_poly.pdbx_strand_id
1 'polypeptide(L)'
;MANGWGLYYASGSASGTAGALVFDVDSVLDLKQTGKSKVSTFPVEEGAFASYNKVQEPDATKVRIAVGGPDRVAALQAALDTEKAACNLYNVVTPTKTYLNVTLEGYDHEQTSSNGGVSGLVVDLSLVQVREVTPAYATVTIKKPKQPASASTQTNGKASPETPAATPSRTMASVIAQADSDSNS
;
A
#
# COMPACT_ATOMS: atom_id res chain seq x y z
N MET A 1 15.91 -8.83 28.64
CA MET A 1 16.23 -8.40 27.25
C MET A 1 16.31 -9.68 26.43
N ALA A 2 15.38 -9.92 25.54
CA ALA A 2 15.41 -11.09 24.68
C ALA A 2 16.66 -11.00 23.77
N ASN A 3 17.42 -12.05 23.71
CA ASN A 3 18.70 -12.15 22.99
C ASN A 3 18.58 -11.81 21.49
N GLY A 4 18.50 -10.53 21.15
CA GLY A 4 18.49 -10.08 19.76
C GLY A 4 17.20 -10.34 18.97
N TRP A 5 16.13 -10.81 19.61
CA TRP A 5 14.82 -10.98 19.00
C TRP A 5 13.93 -9.77 19.29
N GLY A 6 13.24 -9.27 18.29
CA GLY A 6 12.27 -8.18 18.49
C GLY A 6 11.53 -7.79 17.22
N LEU A 7 10.36 -7.18 17.41
CA LEU A 7 9.59 -6.54 16.38
C LEU A 7 9.70 -5.03 16.57
N TYR A 8 10.20 -4.33 15.57
CA TYR A 8 10.47 -2.90 15.59
C TYR A 8 9.73 -2.19 14.47
N TYR A 9 9.32 -0.95 14.69
CA TYR A 9 8.74 -0.14 13.62
C TYR A 9 9.77 0.12 12.52
N ALA A 10 9.39 -0.10 11.26
CA ALA A 10 10.19 0.24 10.10
C ALA A 10 10.11 1.73 9.77
N SER A 11 11.04 2.21 8.95
CA SER A 11 10.93 3.53 8.34
C SER A 11 9.73 3.55 7.40
N GLY A 12 8.84 4.52 7.53
CA GLY A 12 7.61 4.61 6.73
C GLY A 12 6.37 4.02 7.40
N SER A 13 6.46 3.57 8.66
CA SER A 13 5.28 3.21 9.46
C SER A 13 4.34 4.41 9.60
N ALA A 14 3.03 4.15 9.52
CA ALA A 14 1.99 5.18 9.67
C ALA A 14 1.93 5.74 11.10
N SER A 15 2.23 4.90 12.09
CA SER A 15 2.33 5.25 13.50
C SER A 15 3.57 4.61 14.12
N GLY A 16 4.07 5.16 15.19
CA GLY A 16 5.28 4.67 15.85
C GLY A 16 6.58 5.25 15.28
N THR A 17 7.58 5.33 16.16
CA THR A 17 8.90 5.84 15.80
C THR A 17 9.73 4.70 15.20
N ALA A 18 10.37 4.92 14.05
CA ALA A 18 11.25 3.95 13.43
C ALA A 18 12.32 3.45 14.42
N GLY A 19 12.47 2.13 14.52
CA GLY A 19 13.38 1.49 15.45
C GLY A 19 12.86 1.35 16.90
N ALA A 20 11.67 1.85 17.23
CA ALA A 20 11.04 1.58 18.50
C ALA A 20 10.46 0.15 18.52
N LEU A 21 10.49 -0.48 19.70
CA LEU A 21 9.91 -1.80 19.92
C LEU A 21 8.37 -1.70 19.82
N VAL A 22 7.75 -2.62 19.09
CA VAL A 22 6.29 -2.63 18.89
C VAL A 22 5.58 -3.26 20.07
N PHE A 23 6.05 -4.41 20.52
CA PHE A 23 5.48 -5.15 21.63
C PHE A 23 6.52 -5.43 22.71
N ASP A 24 6.16 -5.16 23.96
CA ASP A 24 6.95 -5.58 25.11
C ASP A 24 6.59 -7.03 25.46
N VAL A 25 7.41 -7.96 25.00
CA VAL A 25 7.22 -9.41 25.18
C VAL A 25 8.32 -10.02 26.03
N ASP A 26 8.00 -11.07 26.77
CA ASP A 26 8.99 -11.77 27.58
C ASP A 26 9.90 -12.64 26.73
N SER A 27 9.33 -13.32 25.74
CA SER A 27 10.08 -14.19 24.86
C SER A 27 9.44 -14.35 23.49
N VAL A 28 10.30 -14.56 22.50
CA VAL A 28 9.92 -15.05 21.18
C VAL A 28 10.21 -16.54 21.17
N LEU A 29 9.18 -17.35 20.99
CA LEU A 29 9.26 -18.81 21.10
C LEU A 29 9.69 -19.45 19.78
N ASP A 30 9.13 -18.98 18.67
CA ASP A 30 9.37 -19.54 17.34
C ASP A 30 9.21 -18.49 16.26
N LEU A 31 9.92 -18.69 15.14
CA LEU A 31 9.78 -17.93 13.92
C LEU A 31 9.82 -18.86 12.72
N LYS A 32 8.77 -18.85 11.93
CA LYS A 32 8.65 -19.63 10.69
C LYS A 32 8.52 -18.69 9.51
N GLN A 33 9.47 -18.74 8.57
CA GLN A 33 9.36 -18.05 7.29
C GLN A 33 8.96 -19.02 6.19
N THR A 34 8.04 -18.59 5.34
CA THR A 34 7.59 -19.32 4.16
C THR A 34 7.72 -18.44 2.94
N GLY A 35 8.67 -18.75 2.08
CA GLY A 35 8.82 -18.14 0.76
C GLY A 35 8.18 -19.02 -0.31
N LYS A 36 7.34 -18.44 -1.15
CA LYS A 36 6.68 -19.15 -2.26
C LYS A 36 6.98 -18.46 -3.59
N SER A 37 6.98 -19.26 -4.64
CA SER A 37 7.08 -18.77 -6.00
C SER A 37 6.04 -19.49 -6.84
N LYS A 38 5.31 -18.75 -7.66
CA LYS A 38 4.36 -19.31 -8.61
C LYS A 38 5.03 -19.44 -9.97
N VAL A 39 4.99 -20.64 -10.52
CA VAL A 39 5.49 -20.93 -11.87
C VAL A 39 4.27 -21.08 -12.77
N SER A 40 4.22 -20.31 -13.86
CA SER A 40 3.17 -20.46 -14.86
C SER A 40 3.49 -21.63 -15.76
N THR A 41 2.60 -22.61 -15.83
CA THR A 41 2.72 -23.80 -16.68
C THR A 41 1.58 -23.81 -17.68
N PHE A 42 1.91 -24.05 -18.95
CA PHE A 42 0.94 -24.20 -20.04
C PHE A 42 1.03 -25.62 -20.59
N PRO A 43 -0.10 -26.29 -20.83
CA PRO A 43 -0.10 -27.51 -21.59
C PRO A 43 0.32 -27.21 -23.04
N VAL A 44 1.30 -27.95 -23.53
CA VAL A 44 1.69 -27.92 -24.93
C VAL A 44 1.24 -29.21 -25.63
N GLU A 45 1.22 -29.20 -26.95
CA GLU A 45 0.90 -30.39 -27.74
C GLU A 45 1.82 -31.55 -27.33
N GLU A 46 1.31 -32.78 -27.36
CA GLU A 46 1.97 -34.02 -26.92
C GLU A 46 2.00 -34.28 -25.42
N GLY A 47 1.17 -33.58 -24.60
CA GLY A 47 1.03 -33.86 -23.18
C GLY A 47 2.19 -33.39 -22.28
N ALA A 48 3.11 -32.58 -22.80
CA ALA A 48 4.14 -31.95 -22.05
C ALA A 48 3.66 -30.60 -21.46
N PHE A 49 4.37 -30.08 -20.45
CA PHE A 49 4.12 -28.76 -19.88
C PHE A 49 5.31 -27.85 -20.15
N ALA A 50 5.06 -26.67 -20.69
CA ALA A 50 6.05 -25.62 -20.80
C ALA A 50 5.88 -24.62 -19.64
N SER A 51 6.99 -24.24 -19.02
CA SER A 51 7.04 -23.27 -17.93
C SER A 51 7.76 -22.01 -18.41
N TYR A 52 7.07 -20.87 -18.43
CA TYR A 52 7.61 -19.63 -19.00
C TYR A 52 8.03 -18.59 -17.99
N ASN A 53 7.40 -18.53 -16.83
CA ASN A 53 7.64 -17.44 -15.93
C ASN A 53 7.55 -17.90 -14.48
N LYS A 54 8.47 -17.41 -13.65
CA LYS A 54 8.48 -17.62 -12.20
C LYS A 54 8.23 -16.28 -11.52
N VAL A 55 7.10 -16.14 -10.84
CA VAL A 55 6.77 -14.98 -10.05
C VAL A 55 6.97 -15.31 -8.58
N GLN A 56 7.76 -14.50 -7.89
CA GLN A 56 7.97 -14.65 -6.45
C GLN A 56 6.80 -14.00 -5.72
N GLU A 57 6.10 -14.78 -4.89
CA GLU A 57 5.08 -14.27 -3.98
C GLU A 57 5.73 -13.57 -2.78
N PRO A 58 5.01 -12.68 -2.08
CA PRO A 58 5.48 -12.10 -0.82
C PRO A 58 5.79 -13.19 0.20
N ASP A 59 6.91 -13.03 0.91
CA ASP A 59 7.27 -13.97 1.97
C ASP A 59 6.33 -13.79 3.17
N ALA A 60 5.78 -14.90 3.66
CA ALA A 60 4.99 -14.94 4.87
C ALA A 60 5.87 -15.35 6.05
N THR A 61 5.79 -14.61 7.14
CA THR A 61 6.54 -14.87 8.38
C THR A 61 5.56 -15.03 9.53
N LYS A 62 5.63 -16.17 10.24
CA LYS A 62 4.88 -16.38 11.49
C LYS A 62 5.83 -16.27 12.66
N VAL A 63 5.44 -15.50 13.66
CA VAL A 63 6.23 -15.28 14.88
C VAL A 63 5.35 -15.63 16.07
N ARG A 64 5.82 -16.56 16.91
CA ARG A 64 5.17 -16.93 18.14
C ARG A 64 5.82 -16.22 19.31
N ILE A 65 5.04 -15.46 20.04
CA ILE A 65 5.47 -14.67 21.19
C ILE A 65 4.75 -15.11 22.46
N ALA A 66 5.38 -14.91 23.61
CA ALA A 66 4.79 -15.18 24.89
C ALA A 66 4.97 -13.99 25.83
N VAL A 67 3.91 -13.72 26.60
CA VAL A 67 3.86 -12.68 27.63
C VAL A 67 3.25 -13.24 28.90
N GLY A 68 3.85 -12.92 30.04
CA GLY A 68 3.35 -13.21 31.38
C GLY A 68 2.91 -11.97 32.15
N GLY A 69 2.00 -12.17 33.09
CA GLY A 69 1.42 -11.11 33.92
C GLY A 69 0.10 -10.55 33.39
N PRO A 70 -0.92 -10.42 34.24
CA PRO A 70 -2.28 -10.08 33.80
C PRO A 70 -2.34 -8.69 33.15
N ASP A 71 -1.64 -7.70 33.72
CA ASP A 71 -1.63 -6.33 33.19
C ASP A 71 -0.95 -6.25 31.82
N ARG A 72 0.14 -6.98 31.63
CA ARG A 72 0.89 -7.04 30.35
C ARG A 72 0.12 -7.81 29.29
N VAL A 73 -0.62 -8.85 29.67
CA VAL A 73 -1.51 -9.59 28.76
C VAL A 73 -2.60 -8.66 28.24
N ALA A 74 -3.26 -7.88 29.10
CA ALA A 74 -4.27 -6.92 28.67
C ALA A 74 -3.69 -5.81 27.78
N ALA A 75 -2.52 -5.31 28.13
CA ALA A 75 -1.83 -4.29 27.33
C ALA A 75 -1.43 -4.83 25.95
N LEU A 76 -0.94 -6.07 25.87
CA LEU A 76 -0.59 -6.70 24.59
C LEU A 76 -1.82 -6.90 23.69
N GLN A 77 -2.95 -7.36 24.27
CA GLN A 77 -4.19 -7.53 23.50
C GLN A 77 -4.69 -6.20 22.91
N ALA A 78 -4.71 -5.13 23.70
CA ALA A 78 -5.08 -3.80 23.23
C ALA A 78 -4.12 -3.26 22.15
N ALA A 79 -2.81 -3.51 22.30
CA ALA A 79 -1.82 -3.14 21.31
C ALA A 79 -2.00 -3.93 19.99
N LEU A 80 -2.28 -5.22 20.05
CA LEU A 80 -2.53 -6.07 18.88
C LEU A 80 -3.75 -5.59 18.06
N ASP A 81 -4.85 -5.23 18.75
CA ASP A 81 -6.03 -4.69 18.08
C ASP A 81 -5.74 -3.36 17.39
N THR A 82 -4.95 -2.50 18.03
CA THR A 82 -4.54 -1.22 17.46
C THR A 82 -3.63 -1.42 16.25
N GLU A 83 -2.63 -2.28 16.35
CA GLU A 83 -1.66 -2.52 15.28
C GLU A 83 -2.28 -3.26 14.09
N LYS A 84 -3.27 -4.14 14.33
CA LYS A 84 -4.04 -4.79 13.26
C LYS A 84 -4.84 -3.80 12.44
N ALA A 85 -5.37 -2.74 13.06
CA ALA A 85 -6.11 -1.69 12.37
C ALA A 85 -5.20 -0.70 11.64
N ALA A 86 -3.93 -0.61 12.03
CA ALA A 86 -2.96 0.32 11.47
C ALA A 86 -2.23 -0.31 10.28
N CYS A 87 -1.96 0.50 9.24
CA CYS A 87 -1.13 0.10 8.09
C CYS A 87 0.36 0.32 8.38
N ASN A 88 0.87 -0.28 9.46
CA ASN A 88 2.25 -0.12 9.88
C ASN A 88 3.17 -1.13 9.19
N LEU A 89 4.42 -0.70 8.99
CA LEU A 89 5.53 -1.55 8.55
C LEU A 89 6.45 -1.85 9.72
N TYR A 90 6.90 -3.09 9.79
CA TYR A 90 7.75 -3.58 10.87
C TYR A 90 9.02 -4.22 10.33
N ASN A 91 10.02 -4.28 11.18
CA ASN A 91 11.24 -5.05 10.99
C ASN A 91 11.31 -6.12 12.07
N VAL A 92 11.34 -7.38 11.66
CA VAL A 92 11.57 -8.51 12.57
C VAL A 92 13.05 -8.76 12.67
N VAL A 93 13.62 -8.51 13.81
CA VAL A 93 15.04 -8.76 14.09
C VAL A 93 15.18 -10.10 14.76
N THR A 94 16.06 -10.93 14.22
CA THR A 94 16.47 -12.21 14.82
C THR A 94 17.99 -12.23 14.93
N PRO A 95 18.56 -13.10 15.75
CA PRO A 95 20.04 -13.19 15.87
C PRO A 95 20.77 -13.50 14.56
N THR A 96 20.08 -14.13 13.62
CA THR A 96 20.67 -14.59 12.35
C THR A 96 20.32 -13.70 11.17
N LYS A 97 19.14 -13.06 11.17
CA LYS A 97 18.65 -12.29 10.03
C LYS A 97 17.63 -11.26 10.47
N THR A 98 17.58 -10.13 9.76
CA THR A 98 16.51 -9.14 9.88
C THR A 98 15.57 -9.24 8.67
N TYR A 99 14.29 -9.33 8.93
CA TYR A 99 13.23 -9.29 7.92
C TYR A 99 12.67 -7.90 7.87
N LEU A 100 12.86 -7.22 6.75
CA LEU A 100 12.49 -5.82 6.58
C LEU A 100 11.11 -5.67 5.92
N ASN A 101 10.43 -4.58 6.26
CA ASN A 101 9.18 -4.15 5.64
C ASN A 101 8.11 -5.24 5.63
N VAL A 102 7.83 -5.80 6.80
CA VAL A 102 6.71 -6.72 6.98
C VAL A 102 5.52 -5.97 7.59
N THR A 103 4.31 -6.35 7.23
CA THR A 103 3.07 -5.83 7.83
C THR A 103 2.33 -6.94 8.57
N LEU A 104 1.56 -6.58 9.59
CA LEU A 104 0.73 -7.49 10.34
C LEU A 104 -0.54 -7.79 9.54
N GLU A 105 -0.68 -9.03 9.07
CA GLU A 105 -1.88 -9.51 8.39
C GLU A 105 -2.95 -9.94 9.40
N GLY A 106 -2.53 -10.58 10.48
CA GLY A 106 -3.41 -11.04 11.54
C GLY A 106 -2.65 -11.64 12.71
N TYR A 107 -3.37 -11.96 13.74
CA TYR A 107 -2.85 -12.68 14.90
C TYR A 107 -3.85 -13.70 15.39
N ASP A 108 -3.34 -14.79 15.95
CA ASP A 108 -4.09 -15.81 16.65
C ASP A 108 -3.55 -15.91 18.06
N HIS A 109 -4.41 -16.03 19.06
CA HIS A 109 -3.98 -16.23 20.43
C HIS A 109 -4.73 -17.39 21.07
N GLU A 110 -4.02 -18.14 21.88
CA GLU A 110 -4.57 -19.22 22.67
C GLU A 110 -4.32 -18.95 24.16
N GLN A 111 -5.38 -18.94 24.93
CA GLN A 111 -5.33 -18.76 26.38
C GLN A 111 -5.94 -19.98 27.04
N THR A 112 -5.11 -20.84 27.62
CA THR A 112 -5.55 -22.06 28.32
C THR A 112 -5.05 -22.05 29.76
N SER A 113 -5.70 -22.78 30.63
CA SER A 113 -5.27 -22.92 32.01
C SER A 113 -3.87 -23.54 32.15
N SER A 114 -3.45 -24.35 31.17
CA SER A 114 -2.09 -24.91 31.10
C SER A 114 -1.02 -23.89 30.67
N ASN A 115 -1.40 -22.82 29.96
CA ASN A 115 -0.50 -21.75 29.54
C ASN A 115 -0.49 -20.58 30.54
N GLY A 116 -0.65 -20.84 31.81
CA GLY A 116 -0.65 -19.80 32.85
C GLY A 116 -2.02 -19.18 33.14
N GLY A 117 -3.09 -19.68 32.54
CA GLY A 117 -4.45 -19.17 32.77
C GLY A 117 -4.59 -17.70 32.35
N VAL A 118 -5.09 -16.85 33.25
CA VAL A 118 -5.19 -15.40 33.03
C VAL A 118 -3.86 -14.68 33.14
N SER A 119 -2.80 -15.33 33.62
CA SER A 119 -1.49 -14.75 33.84
C SER A 119 -0.50 -14.93 32.70
N GLY A 120 -0.86 -15.69 31.65
CA GLY A 120 0.01 -15.93 30.52
C GLY A 120 -0.77 -15.95 29.19
N LEU A 121 -0.15 -15.45 28.14
CA LEU A 121 -0.69 -15.43 26.79
C LEU A 121 0.39 -15.81 25.78
N VAL A 122 0.02 -16.71 24.86
CA VAL A 122 0.83 -17.05 23.69
C VAL A 122 0.09 -16.55 22.46
N VAL A 123 0.78 -15.82 21.61
CA VAL A 123 0.24 -15.19 20.40
C VAL A 123 1.06 -15.62 19.19
N ASP A 124 0.38 -16.05 18.15
CA ASP A 124 0.94 -16.30 16.82
C ASP A 124 0.65 -15.09 15.92
N LEU A 125 1.69 -14.35 15.56
CA LEU A 125 1.61 -13.21 14.63
C LEU A 125 1.81 -13.70 13.21
N SER A 126 0.91 -13.36 12.31
CA SER A 126 1.04 -13.60 10.88
C SER A 126 1.46 -12.31 10.19
N LEU A 127 2.66 -12.31 9.62
CA LEU A 127 3.28 -11.15 8.98
C LEU A 127 3.54 -11.45 7.51
N VAL A 128 3.34 -10.47 6.64
CA VAL A 128 3.60 -10.58 5.20
C VAL A 128 4.57 -9.49 4.77
N GLN A 129 5.54 -9.85 3.93
CA GLN A 129 6.50 -8.89 3.40
C GLN A 129 5.84 -7.96 2.39
N VAL A 130 6.00 -6.66 2.61
CA VAL A 130 5.59 -5.61 1.67
C VAL A 130 6.79 -5.21 0.83
N ARG A 131 6.64 -5.23 -0.50
CA ARG A 131 7.64 -4.75 -1.44
C ARG A 131 7.26 -3.36 -1.92
N GLU A 132 8.04 -2.38 -1.55
CA GLU A 132 7.94 -1.04 -2.12
C GLU A 132 8.65 -1.01 -3.47
N VAL A 133 7.94 -0.65 -4.52
CA VAL A 133 8.51 -0.40 -5.84
C VAL A 133 8.65 1.10 -6.00
N THR A 134 9.88 1.58 -6.03
CA THR A 134 10.14 2.98 -6.38
C THR A 134 9.86 3.16 -7.86
N PRO A 135 8.89 4.01 -8.28
CA PRO A 135 8.61 4.22 -9.68
C PRO A 135 9.82 4.89 -10.34
N ALA A 136 10.41 4.22 -11.32
CA ALA A 136 11.44 4.82 -12.16
C ALA A 136 10.76 5.54 -13.34
N TYR A 137 10.78 6.86 -13.32
CA TYR A 137 10.32 7.66 -14.45
C TYR A 137 11.46 7.81 -15.46
N ALA A 138 11.29 7.23 -16.64
CA ALA A 138 12.19 7.49 -17.75
C ALA A 138 11.72 8.76 -18.47
N THR A 139 12.56 9.79 -18.53
CA THR A 139 12.31 10.96 -19.36
C THR A 139 12.53 10.58 -20.81
N VAL A 140 11.47 10.35 -21.55
CA VAL A 140 11.55 10.13 -22.99
C VAL A 140 11.70 11.48 -23.68
N THR A 141 12.86 11.77 -24.20
CA THR A 141 13.08 12.95 -25.05
C THR A 141 12.46 12.67 -26.42
N ILE A 142 11.30 13.25 -26.68
CA ILE A 142 10.66 13.17 -27.98
C ILE A 142 11.48 14.04 -28.93
N LYS A 143 12.23 13.42 -29.85
CA LYS A 143 12.92 14.15 -30.91
C LYS A 143 11.88 14.80 -31.82
N LYS A 144 11.97 16.12 -32.01
CA LYS A 144 11.13 16.82 -32.97
C LYS A 144 11.33 16.20 -34.35
N PRO A 145 10.26 15.95 -35.13
CA PRO A 145 10.39 15.42 -36.48
C PRO A 145 11.24 16.37 -37.34
N LYS A 146 12.12 15.78 -38.14
CA LYS A 146 13.05 16.52 -39.03
C LYS A 146 12.34 17.42 -40.04
N GLN A 147 11.08 17.13 -40.35
CA GLN A 147 10.22 17.91 -41.24
C GLN A 147 8.84 18.08 -40.62
N PRO A 148 8.58 19.14 -39.89
CA PRO A 148 7.28 19.36 -39.23
C PRO A 148 6.11 19.51 -40.22
N ALA A 149 6.37 19.83 -41.50
CA ALA A 149 5.35 19.91 -42.55
C ALA A 149 4.82 18.54 -43.02
N SER A 150 5.52 17.44 -42.75
CA SER A 150 5.09 16.09 -43.12
C SER A 150 4.50 15.30 -41.93
N ALA A 151 4.48 15.88 -40.73
CA ALA A 151 3.77 15.28 -39.61
C ALA A 151 2.27 15.52 -39.80
N SER A 152 1.49 14.47 -40.07
CA SER A 152 0.04 14.56 -39.99
C SER A 152 -0.33 15.09 -38.61
N THR A 153 -1.02 16.22 -38.58
CA THR A 153 -1.62 16.76 -37.35
C THR A 153 -2.66 15.76 -36.85
N GLN A 154 -2.26 14.90 -35.95
CA GLN A 154 -3.26 14.20 -35.12
C GLN A 154 -3.86 15.25 -34.19
N THR A 155 -5.01 15.72 -34.56
CA THR A 155 -5.87 16.51 -33.69
C THR A 155 -6.40 15.54 -32.64
N ASN A 156 -5.67 15.36 -31.54
CA ASN A 156 -6.18 14.68 -30.36
C ASN A 156 -7.30 15.55 -29.78
N GLY A 157 -8.50 15.44 -30.30
CA GLY A 157 -9.82 15.80 -29.74
C GLY A 157 -9.93 16.83 -28.60
N LYS A 158 -8.92 17.65 -28.33
CA LYS A 158 -9.03 18.84 -27.52
C LYS A 158 -9.58 19.93 -28.43
N ALA A 159 -10.90 20.00 -28.52
CA ALA A 159 -11.54 21.22 -28.94
C ALA A 159 -11.02 22.34 -28.03
N SER A 160 -10.25 23.27 -28.61
CA SER A 160 -9.95 24.52 -27.95
C SER A 160 -11.32 25.17 -27.63
N PRO A 161 -11.60 25.60 -26.41
CA PRO A 161 -12.83 26.30 -26.14
C PRO A 161 -12.87 27.53 -27.07
N GLU A 162 -13.82 27.51 -27.98
CA GLU A 162 -14.10 28.65 -28.84
C GLU A 162 -14.48 29.81 -27.91
N THR A 163 -13.73 30.91 -28.01
CA THR A 163 -14.04 32.11 -27.25
C THR A 163 -15.46 32.51 -27.63
N PRO A 164 -16.41 32.58 -26.72
CA PRO A 164 -17.78 32.94 -27.06
C PRO A 164 -17.73 34.31 -27.76
N ALA A 165 -18.35 34.35 -28.95
CA ALA A 165 -18.46 35.60 -29.70
C ALA A 165 -19.06 36.65 -28.77
N ALA A 166 -18.40 37.79 -28.67
CA ALA A 166 -18.85 38.89 -27.83
C ALA A 166 -20.27 39.25 -28.23
N THR A 167 -21.20 39.01 -27.33
CA THR A 167 -22.59 39.44 -27.50
C THR A 167 -22.57 40.93 -27.72
N PRO A 168 -23.10 41.46 -28.83
CA PRO A 168 -23.10 42.92 -29.06
C PRO A 168 -23.87 43.56 -27.90
N SER A 169 -23.13 44.37 -27.15
CA SER A 169 -23.73 45.17 -26.07
C SER A 169 -24.76 46.13 -26.70
N ARG A 170 -26.03 45.79 -26.52
CA ARG A 170 -27.09 46.72 -26.86
C ARG A 170 -27.01 47.88 -25.88
N THR A 171 -26.60 49.02 -26.37
CA THR A 171 -26.64 50.26 -25.62
C THR A 171 -28.10 50.63 -25.34
N MET A 172 -28.38 51.16 -24.16
CA MET A 172 -29.72 51.63 -23.76
C MET A 172 -30.37 52.54 -24.80
N ALA A 173 -29.60 53.31 -25.57
CA ALA A 173 -30.06 54.13 -26.66
C ALA A 173 -30.71 53.35 -27.81
N SER A 174 -30.27 52.11 -28.10
CA SER A 174 -30.87 51.31 -29.17
C SER A 174 -32.19 50.67 -28.76
N VAL A 175 -32.40 50.47 -27.46
CA VAL A 175 -33.66 49.90 -26.91
C VAL A 175 -34.76 50.97 -26.90
N ILE A 176 -34.43 52.23 -26.61
CA ILE A 176 -35.39 53.33 -26.60
C ILE A 176 -35.84 53.67 -28.04
N ALA A 177 -34.94 53.62 -29.03
CA ALA A 177 -35.31 53.85 -30.41
C ALA A 177 -36.23 52.80 -31.01
N GLN A 178 -36.23 51.55 -30.46
CA GLN A 178 -37.12 50.49 -30.91
C GLN A 178 -38.52 50.56 -30.23
N ALA A 179 -38.58 51.09 -29.02
CA ALA A 179 -39.86 51.32 -28.32
C ALA A 179 -40.68 52.45 -28.94
N ASP A 180 -40.03 53.50 -29.49
CA ASP A 180 -40.73 54.60 -30.15
C ASP A 180 -41.29 54.24 -31.55
N SER A 181 -40.72 53.22 -32.21
CA SER A 181 -41.25 52.75 -33.51
C SER A 181 -42.48 51.84 -33.39
N ASP A 182 -42.63 51.13 -32.27
CA ASP A 182 -43.80 50.25 -32.03
C ASP A 182 -45.01 50.98 -31.45
N SER A 183 -44.86 52.22 -31.02
CA SER A 183 -45.94 53.05 -30.45
C SER A 183 -46.70 53.88 -31.49
N ASN A 184 -46.30 53.83 -32.77
CA ASN A 184 -46.93 54.68 -33.83
C ASN A 184 -47.47 53.88 -35.03
N SER A 185 -48.06 52.67 -34.71
CA SER A 185 -48.82 51.88 -35.69
C SER A 185 -50.20 51.49 -35.14
#